data_673fbf707afcc24dde5b59325971bdae
#
_entry.id   673fbf707afcc24dde5b59325971bdae
#
_cell.length_a   1.000
_cell.length_b   1.000
_cell.length_c   1.000
_cell.angle_alpha   90.00
_cell.angle_beta   90.00
_cell.angle_gamma   90.00
#
_symmetry.space_group_name_H-M   'P 1'
#
loop_
_entity.id
_entity.type
_entity.pdbx_description
1 polymer ?
#
loop_
_entity_poly.entity_id
_entity_poly.type
_entity_poly.pdbx_seq_one_letter_code
_entity_poly.pdbx_strand_id
1 'polypeptide(L)'
;MGNIAITTGKLLALYLARMKRTPLRGSSGFSLIEVMVSMSVMMVLAAIAVPMVSSASSNVKLNDQADTVANYVGLAKMRATSRFARARVYLDLSNGTYVLQVKGASDAAWSNDTSVTTLPKGISFSFGALDAPPTNTQPAIAFAGKCINDATPAVEIDNTSCIMFNSRGIPIDKNGSPVGGNAFYLTDGTGVRAITVTATPLIRSWWSSASHPGWVRQ
;
A
#
# COMPACT_ATOMS: atom_id res chain seq x y z
N MET A 1 -36.92 -50.60 -51.46
CA MET A 1 -35.86 -49.90 -50.76
C MET A 1 -35.04 -49.16 -51.81
N GLY A 2 -35.37 -47.93 -52.06
CA GLY A 2 -34.71 -47.10 -53.07
C GLY A 2 -35.23 -45.67 -52.91
N ASN A 3 -34.35 -44.64 -52.94
CA ASN A 3 -34.63 -43.23 -53.10
C ASN A 3 -34.61 -42.35 -51.80
N ILE A 4 -33.54 -42.42 -50.97
CA ILE A 4 -33.26 -41.33 -50.00
C ILE A 4 -31.89 -40.67 -50.23
N ALA A 5 -31.03 -41.19 -51.11
CA ALA A 5 -29.63 -40.69 -51.24
C ALA A 5 -29.41 -39.55 -52.26
N ILE A 6 -30.43 -39.07 -52.97
CA ILE A 6 -30.26 -38.08 -54.04
C ILE A 6 -30.65 -36.64 -53.59
N THR A 7 -31.33 -36.50 -52.48
CA THR A 7 -31.88 -35.21 -52.06
C THR A 7 -30.86 -34.34 -51.21
N THR A 8 -29.90 -34.98 -50.56
CA THR A 8 -28.90 -34.31 -49.74
C THR A 8 -27.81 -33.58 -50.53
N GLY A 9 -27.45 -34.12 -51.69
CA GLY A 9 -26.41 -33.51 -52.56
C GLY A 9 -26.86 -32.19 -53.21
N LYS A 10 -28.13 -32.05 -53.56
CA LYS A 10 -28.66 -30.82 -54.17
C LYS A 10 -28.83 -29.67 -53.18
N LEU A 11 -29.14 -29.97 -51.92
CA LEU A 11 -29.23 -28.95 -50.85
C LEU A 11 -27.87 -28.40 -50.48
N LEU A 12 -26.82 -29.23 -50.46
CA LEU A 12 -25.46 -28.80 -50.15
C LEU A 12 -24.87 -27.92 -51.27
N ALA A 13 -25.17 -28.27 -52.55
CA ALA A 13 -24.73 -27.45 -53.68
C ALA A 13 -25.41 -26.07 -53.72
N LEU A 14 -26.69 -25.99 -53.35
CA LEU A 14 -27.42 -24.71 -53.25
C LEU A 14 -26.94 -23.83 -52.08
N TYR A 15 -26.46 -24.45 -50.98
CA TYR A 15 -25.90 -23.70 -49.84
C TYR A 15 -24.53 -23.13 -50.17
N LEU A 16 -23.69 -23.83 -50.89
CA LEU A 16 -22.36 -23.37 -51.32
C LEU A 16 -22.42 -22.31 -52.43
N ALA A 17 -23.44 -22.37 -53.30
CA ALA A 17 -23.64 -21.35 -54.33
C ALA A 17 -24.14 -19.98 -53.78
N ARG A 18 -24.63 -19.95 -52.54
CA ARG A 18 -25.13 -18.73 -51.89
C ARG A 18 -24.11 -18.00 -51.04
N MET A 19 -22.89 -18.48 -50.93
CA MET A 19 -21.76 -17.68 -50.43
C MET A 19 -21.40 -16.64 -51.50
N LYS A 20 -22.24 -15.60 -51.61
CA LYS A 20 -21.86 -14.39 -52.31
C LYS A 20 -20.52 -13.95 -51.75
N ARG A 21 -19.49 -14.04 -52.61
CA ARG A 21 -18.20 -13.36 -52.31
C ARG A 21 -18.52 -11.90 -52.04
N THR A 22 -18.54 -11.52 -50.78
CA THR A 22 -18.49 -10.10 -50.44
C THR A 22 -17.24 -9.56 -51.11
N PRO A 23 -17.34 -8.59 -52.01
CA PRO A 23 -16.14 -8.00 -52.59
C PRO A 23 -15.30 -7.48 -51.42
N LEU A 24 -14.05 -7.92 -51.34
CA LEU A 24 -13.06 -7.32 -50.47
C LEU A 24 -13.05 -5.83 -50.82
N ARG A 25 -13.68 -5.04 -49.95
CA ARG A 25 -13.71 -3.61 -50.04
C ARG A 25 -12.23 -3.18 -50.04
N GLY A 26 -11.78 -2.67 -51.19
CA GLY A 26 -10.40 -2.29 -51.38
C GLY A 26 -9.93 -1.49 -50.16
N SER A 27 -8.80 -1.84 -49.57
CA SER A 27 -8.17 -1.10 -48.52
C SER A 27 -7.85 0.29 -49.08
N SER A 28 -8.76 1.25 -48.88
CA SER A 28 -8.47 2.65 -49.10
C SER A 28 -7.36 3.02 -48.08
N GLY A 29 -6.18 3.31 -48.57
CA GLY A 29 -5.07 3.79 -47.73
C GLY A 29 -5.53 5.02 -46.95
N PHE A 30 -5.02 5.18 -45.73
CA PHE A 30 -5.31 6.34 -44.93
C PHE A 30 -4.85 7.64 -45.61
N SER A 31 -5.72 8.62 -45.63
CA SER A 31 -5.39 9.97 -46.13
C SER A 31 -4.36 10.59 -45.17
N LEU A 32 -3.38 11.33 -45.71
CA LEU A 32 -2.40 12.05 -44.91
C LEU A 32 -3.06 13.01 -43.90
N ILE A 33 -4.17 13.63 -44.26
CA ILE A 33 -4.94 14.48 -43.36
C ILE A 33 -5.58 13.71 -42.21
N GLU A 34 -6.05 12.49 -42.44
CA GLU A 34 -6.65 11.61 -41.42
C GLU A 34 -5.61 11.17 -40.38
N VAL A 35 -4.38 10.89 -40.82
CA VAL A 35 -3.27 10.61 -39.91
C VAL A 35 -2.89 11.84 -39.09
N MET A 36 -2.84 13.02 -39.68
CA MET A 36 -2.55 14.26 -38.94
C MET A 36 -3.63 14.59 -37.92
N VAL A 37 -4.91 14.41 -38.25
CA VAL A 37 -6.02 14.65 -37.31
C VAL A 37 -5.98 13.62 -36.18
N SER A 38 -5.78 12.35 -36.48
CA SER A 38 -5.72 11.32 -35.43
C SER A 38 -4.51 11.49 -34.50
N MET A 39 -3.35 11.90 -35.02
CA MET A 39 -2.20 12.25 -34.18
C MET A 39 -2.48 13.46 -33.28
N SER A 40 -3.15 14.48 -33.79
CA SER A 40 -3.52 15.65 -33.00
C SER A 40 -4.46 15.31 -31.86
N VAL A 41 -5.48 14.49 -32.12
CA VAL A 41 -6.41 14.01 -31.10
C VAL A 41 -5.68 13.16 -30.04
N MET A 42 -4.78 12.25 -30.46
CA MET A 42 -3.99 11.46 -29.52
C MET A 42 -3.10 12.31 -28.64
N MET A 43 -2.48 13.38 -29.15
CA MET A 43 -1.68 14.30 -28.34
C MET A 43 -2.51 14.99 -27.26
N VAL A 44 -3.71 15.46 -27.59
CA VAL A 44 -4.61 16.11 -26.62
C VAL A 44 -5.05 15.11 -25.56
N LEU A 45 -5.42 13.90 -25.94
CA LEU A 45 -5.80 12.84 -24.98
C LEU A 45 -4.64 12.45 -24.07
N ALA A 46 -3.43 12.32 -24.62
CA ALA A 46 -2.23 12.01 -23.83
C ALA A 46 -1.91 13.12 -22.81
N ALA A 47 -2.07 14.39 -23.17
CA ALA A 47 -1.82 15.53 -22.27
C ALA A 47 -2.73 15.50 -21.01
N ILE A 48 -3.93 14.96 -21.12
CA ILE A 48 -4.87 14.81 -19.99
C ILE A 48 -4.62 13.50 -19.23
N ALA A 49 -4.31 12.42 -19.92
CA ALA A 49 -4.17 11.09 -19.32
C ALA A 49 -2.93 10.98 -18.42
N VAL A 50 -1.79 11.56 -18.81
CA VAL A 50 -0.52 11.44 -18.10
C VAL A 50 -0.61 11.91 -16.64
N PRO A 51 -1.13 13.11 -16.30
CA PRO A 51 -1.20 13.53 -14.89
C PRO A 51 -2.17 12.68 -14.06
N MET A 52 -3.26 12.19 -14.65
CA MET A 52 -4.20 11.30 -13.94
C MET A 52 -3.56 9.96 -13.53
N VAL A 53 -2.79 9.36 -14.42
CA VAL A 53 -2.09 8.10 -14.13
C VAL A 53 -1.02 8.30 -13.07
N SER A 54 -0.30 9.42 -13.09
CA SER A 54 0.72 9.74 -12.10
C SER A 54 0.14 9.86 -10.68
N SER A 55 -0.97 10.57 -10.51
CA SER A 55 -1.63 10.73 -9.20
C SER A 55 -2.20 9.39 -8.69
N ALA A 56 -2.82 8.60 -9.56
CA ALA A 56 -3.32 7.28 -9.19
C ALA A 56 -2.20 6.35 -8.73
N SER A 57 -1.05 6.37 -9.40
CA SER A 57 0.13 5.58 -9.04
C SER A 57 0.69 5.97 -7.66
N SER A 58 0.70 7.27 -7.31
CA SER A 58 1.17 7.73 -5.99
C SER A 58 0.28 7.20 -4.87
N ASN A 59 -1.04 7.33 -5.01
CA ASN A 59 -1.99 6.82 -4.03
C ASN A 59 -1.88 5.30 -3.81
N VAL A 60 -1.70 4.53 -4.89
CA VAL A 60 -1.51 3.07 -4.78
C VAL A 60 -0.25 2.76 -3.99
N LYS A 61 0.87 3.42 -4.29
CA LYS A 61 2.14 3.23 -3.56
C LYS A 61 2.02 3.56 -2.08
N LEU A 62 1.32 4.66 -1.73
CA LEU A 62 1.10 5.04 -0.34
C LEU A 62 0.27 3.98 0.40
N ASN A 63 -0.77 3.45 -0.25
CA ASN A 63 -1.61 2.40 0.33
C ASN A 63 -0.80 1.12 0.57
N ASP A 64 -0.07 0.64 -0.45
CA ASP A 64 0.74 -0.57 -0.36
C ASP A 64 1.80 -0.47 0.75
N GLN A 65 2.41 0.71 0.91
CA GLN A 65 3.38 0.92 1.99
C GLN A 65 2.74 0.98 3.37
N ALA A 66 1.58 1.61 3.49
CA ALA A 66 0.85 1.63 4.76
C ALA A 66 0.42 0.22 5.19
N ASP A 67 -0.09 -0.59 4.25
CA ASP A 67 -0.46 -1.98 4.50
C ASP A 67 0.76 -2.83 4.85
N THR A 68 1.89 -2.60 4.18
CA THR A 68 3.15 -3.27 4.52
C THR A 68 3.59 -2.94 5.95
N VAL A 69 3.60 -1.67 6.34
CA VAL A 69 3.95 -1.26 7.70
C VAL A 69 2.95 -1.81 8.73
N ALA A 70 1.65 -1.82 8.42
CA ALA A 70 0.63 -2.44 9.27
C ALA A 70 0.88 -3.94 9.48
N ASN A 71 1.27 -4.64 8.41
CA ASN A 71 1.66 -6.04 8.48
C ASN A 71 2.90 -6.26 9.34
N TYR A 72 3.91 -5.38 9.27
CA TYR A 72 5.08 -5.43 10.15
C TYR A 72 4.69 -5.24 11.63
N VAL A 73 3.74 -4.35 11.93
CA VAL A 73 3.22 -4.17 13.30
C VAL A 73 2.49 -5.43 13.76
N GLY A 74 1.69 -6.05 12.90
CA GLY A 74 1.04 -7.34 13.16
C GLY A 74 2.05 -8.46 13.40
N LEU A 75 3.08 -8.52 12.55
CA LEU A 75 4.16 -9.49 12.67
C LEU A 75 4.97 -9.28 13.97
N ALA A 76 5.25 -8.04 14.36
CA ALA A 76 5.92 -7.75 15.64
C ALA A 76 5.14 -8.29 16.83
N LYS A 77 3.82 -8.06 16.86
CA LYS A 77 2.95 -8.65 17.89
C LYS A 77 3.02 -10.17 17.91
N MET A 78 2.96 -10.82 16.73
CA MET A 78 3.06 -12.28 16.60
C MET A 78 4.44 -12.79 17.05
N ARG A 79 5.52 -12.14 16.67
CA ARG A 79 6.90 -12.50 17.08
C ARG A 79 7.09 -12.37 18.58
N ALA A 80 6.55 -11.30 19.16
CA ALA A 80 6.62 -11.10 20.60
C ALA A 80 5.98 -12.27 21.38
N THR A 81 4.79 -12.70 20.96
CA THR A 81 4.06 -13.80 21.61
C THR A 81 4.66 -15.17 21.32
N SER A 82 5.02 -15.45 20.07
CA SER A 82 5.53 -16.76 19.67
C SER A 82 6.93 -17.09 20.22
N ARG A 83 7.75 -16.05 20.43
CA ARG A 83 9.12 -16.23 20.99
C ARG A 83 9.23 -15.88 22.48
N PHE A 84 8.11 -15.53 23.12
CA PHE A 84 8.12 -15.03 24.50
C PHE A 84 9.13 -13.89 24.73
N ALA A 85 9.27 -13.03 23.73
CA ALA A 85 10.27 -11.97 23.66
C ALA A 85 9.60 -10.59 23.59
N ARG A 86 10.40 -9.52 23.65
CA ARG A 86 9.96 -8.21 23.20
C ARG A 86 10.19 -8.11 21.69
N ALA A 87 9.25 -7.53 20.96
CA ALA A 87 9.42 -7.22 19.55
C ALA A 87 8.99 -5.78 19.27
N ARG A 88 9.65 -5.14 18.32
CA ARG A 88 9.32 -3.79 17.90
C ARG A 88 9.43 -3.60 16.40
N VAL A 89 8.61 -2.72 15.87
CA VAL A 89 8.86 -2.13 14.56
C VAL A 89 9.67 -0.86 14.81
N TYR A 90 10.88 -0.86 14.32
CA TYR A 90 11.82 0.26 14.38
C TYR A 90 11.73 1.04 13.08
N LEU A 91 11.42 2.34 13.16
CA LEU A 91 11.43 3.27 12.02
C LEU A 91 12.59 4.25 12.19
N ASP A 92 13.37 4.42 11.14
CA ASP A 92 14.30 5.52 10.97
C ASP A 92 13.64 6.59 10.11
N LEU A 93 13.28 7.70 10.73
CA LEU A 93 12.56 8.79 10.07
C LEU A 93 13.45 9.61 9.14
N SER A 94 14.77 9.62 9.40
CA SER A 94 15.75 10.35 8.58
C SER A 94 16.00 9.66 7.25
N ASN A 95 16.14 8.32 7.29
CA ASN A 95 16.46 7.52 6.13
C ASN A 95 15.21 6.92 5.46
N GLY A 96 14.03 7.07 6.07
CA GLY A 96 12.80 6.48 5.57
C GLY A 96 12.87 4.96 5.53
N THR A 97 13.51 4.34 6.53
CA THR A 97 13.65 2.88 6.60
C THR A 97 12.91 2.31 7.81
N TYR A 98 12.55 1.04 7.72
CA TYR A 98 11.92 0.32 8.82
C TYR A 98 12.35 -1.14 8.86
N VAL A 99 12.33 -1.71 10.07
CA VAL A 99 12.75 -3.09 10.33
C VAL A 99 12.01 -3.66 11.53
N LEU A 100 11.73 -4.94 11.51
CA LEU A 100 11.27 -5.69 12.66
C LEU A 100 12.47 -6.13 13.49
N GLN A 101 12.47 -5.82 14.78
CA GLN A 101 13.49 -6.21 15.73
C GLN A 101 12.88 -7.00 16.88
N VAL A 102 13.66 -7.96 17.38
CA VAL A 102 13.29 -8.81 18.52
C VAL A 102 14.38 -8.77 19.56
N LYS A 103 14.00 -8.82 20.83
CA LYS A 103 14.91 -8.93 21.98
C LYS A 103 14.33 -9.94 22.98
N GLY A 104 14.96 -11.10 23.09
CA GLY A 104 14.63 -12.11 24.08
C GLY A 104 14.97 -11.65 25.50
N ALA A 105 14.51 -12.39 26.51
CA ALA A 105 14.78 -12.05 27.90
C ALA A 105 16.26 -12.11 28.27
N SER A 106 17.02 -12.99 27.62
CA SER A 106 18.47 -13.18 27.81
C SER A 106 19.33 -12.36 26.85
N ASP A 107 18.74 -11.70 25.88
CA ASP A 107 19.49 -11.02 24.83
C ASP A 107 20.01 -9.67 25.35
N ALA A 108 21.28 -9.40 25.12
CA ALA A 108 21.88 -8.12 25.47
C ALA A 108 21.37 -6.98 24.57
N ALA A 109 21.06 -7.26 23.31
CA ALA A 109 20.74 -6.26 22.30
C ALA A 109 19.53 -6.67 21.43
N TRP A 110 18.94 -5.65 20.78
CA TRP A 110 17.95 -5.85 19.74
C TRP A 110 18.59 -6.50 18.51
N SER A 111 17.96 -7.50 17.95
CA SER A 111 18.35 -8.16 16.70
C SER A 111 17.29 -7.95 15.61
N ASN A 112 17.74 -7.78 14.38
CA ASN A 112 16.82 -7.68 13.24
C ASN A 112 16.24 -9.08 12.94
N ASP A 113 14.91 -9.18 12.92
CA ASP A 113 14.18 -10.39 12.54
C ASP A 113 13.87 -10.42 11.04
N THR A 114 13.87 -9.25 10.41
CA THR A 114 13.69 -9.05 8.96
C THR A 114 14.82 -8.21 8.40
N SER A 115 14.92 -8.16 7.06
CA SER A 115 15.77 -7.19 6.38
C SER A 115 15.24 -5.77 6.58
N VAL A 116 16.15 -4.79 6.57
CA VAL A 116 15.78 -3.37 6.56
C VAL A 116 15.10 -3.04 5.23
N THR A 117 13.94 -2.45 5.31
CA THR A 117 13.14 -2.04 4.14
C THR A 117 13.15 -0.52 4.04
N THR A 118 13.32 0.00 2.83
CA THR A 118 13.30 1.44 2.55
C THR A 118 11.97 1.82 1.92
N LEU A 119 11.40 2.96 2.34
CA LEU A 119 10.22 3.52 1.70
C LEU A 119 10.52 3.89 0.24
N PRO A 120 9.57 3.70 -0.68
CA PRO A 120 9.68 4.18 -2.04
C PRO A 120 9.85 5.70 -2.10
N LYS A 121 10.54 6.17 -3.13
CA LYS A 121 10.71 7.61 -3.37
C LYS A 121 9.34 8.32 -3.41
N GLY A 122 9.24 9.44 -2.69
CA GLY A 122 8.05 10.26 -2.59
C GLY A 122 7.14 9.90 -1.42
N ILE A 123 7.46 8.87 -0.63
CA ILE A 123 6.75 8.52 0.61
C ILE A 123 7.66 8.81 1.80
N SER A 124 7.11 9.38 2.85
CA SER A 124 7.84 9.66 4.09
C SER A 124 7.00 9.34 5.33
N PHE A 125 7.67 9.10 6.44
CA PHE A 125 7.03 8.97 7.75
C PHE A 125 6.76 10.34 8.34
N SER A 126 5.57 10.88 8.11
CA SER A 126 5.12 12.16 8.66
C SER A 126 3.60 12.34 8.54
N PHE A 127 3.07 13.40 9.12
CA PHE A 127 1.67 13.81 8.94
C PHE A 127 1.41 14.50 7.58
N GLY A 128 2.45 14.83 6.81
CA GLY A 128 2.31 15.57 5.56
C GLY A 128 1.75 16.97 5.78
N ALA A 129 0.69 17.27 5.02
CA ALA A 129 -0.01 18.56 5.11
C ALA A 129 -1.05 18.64 6.26
N LEU A 130 -1.17 17.58 7.07
CA LEU A 130 -2.07 17.58 8.22
C LEU A 130 -1.30 17.92 9.48
N ASP A 131 -1.80 18.93 10.23
CA ASP A 131 -1.14 19.42 11.45
C ASP A 131 -1.40 18.56 12.68
N ALA A 132 -2.38 17.66 12.64
CA ALA A 132 -2.84 16.92 13.81
C ALA A 132 -3.08 15.45 13.52
N PRO A 133 -2.83 14.56 14.52
CA PRO A 133 -3.20 13.15 14.44
C PRO A 133 -4.71 12.97 14.32
N PRO A 134 -5.19 11.74 13.97
CA PRO A 134 -6.60 11.44 13.81
C PRO A 134 -7.42 11.75 15.06
N THR A 135 -8.35 12.69 14.96
CA THR A 135 -9.25 13.05 16.07
C THR A 135 -10.39 12.05 16.27
N ASN A 136 -10.67 11.21 15.28
CA ASN A 136 -11.69 10.17 15.36
C ASN A 136 -11.25 8.92 16.12
N THR A 137 -9.97 8.81 16.44
CA THR A 137 -9.45 7.78 17.33
C THR A 137 -9.49 8.32 18.75
N GLN A 138 -10.11 7.63 19.65
CA GLN A 138 -10.29 8.07 21.02
C GLN A 138 -9.16 7.57 21.93
N PRO A 139 -8.32 8.42 22.49
CA PRO A 139 -8.10 9.85 22.18
C PRO A 139 -7.32 10.05 20.88
N ALA A 140 -7.12 11.30 20.46
CA ALA A 140 -6.22 11.62 19.34
C ALA A 140 -4.84 11.00 19.56
N ILE A 141 -4.32 10.30 18.54
CA ILE A 141 -3.13 9.46 18.69
C ILE A 141 -1.92 10.21 18.14
N ALA A 142 -0.95 10.46 18.99
CA ALA A 142 0.33 11.02 18.61
C ALA A 142 1.16 9.99 17.80
N PHE A 143 2.20 10.48 17.13
CA PHE A 143 3.23 9.60 16.55
C PHE A 143 3.84 8.73 17.66
N ALA A 144 4.11 7.47 17.37
CA ALA A 144 4.72 6.57 18.34
C ALA A 144 6.06 7.11 18.83
N GLY A 145 6.36 6.86 20.09
CA GLY A 145 7.55 7.40 20.76
C GLY A 145 8.85 6.97 20.12
N LYS A 146 9.94 7.69 20.45
CA LYS A 146 11.28 7.35 19.99
C LYS A 146 11.67 5.93 20.40
N CYS A 147 12.47 5.29 19.57
CA CYS A 147 13.10 4.02 19.91
C CYS A 147 14.16 4.22 21.01
N ILE A 148 14.41 3.18 21.79
CA ILE A 148 15.49 3.14 22.78
C ILE A 148 16.64 2.26 22.30
N ASN A 149 17.85 2.62 22.71
CA ASN A 149 19.04 1.80 22.55
C ASN A 149 19.12 0.68 23.63
N ASP A 150 20.20 -0.08 23.60
CA ASP A 150 20.48 -1.15 24.57
C ASP A 150 21.32 -0.71 25.78
N ALA A 151 21.58 0.59 25.94
CA ALA A 151 22.32 1.12 27.08
C ALA A 151 21.54 0.97 28.39
N THR A 152 22.27 1.00 29.51
CA THR A 152 21.68 1.00 30.85
C THR A 152 22.17 2.24 31.60
N PRO A 153 21.33 3.24 31.84
CA PRO A 153 19.92 3.33 31.46
C PRO A 153 19.70 3.49 29.95
N ALA A 154 18.54 2.98 29.44
CA ALA A 154 18.18 3.08 28.04
C ALA A 154 18.00 4.53 27.60
N VAL A 155 18.60 4.90 26.47
CA VAL A 155 18.55 6.26 25.90
C VAL A 155 17.70 6.24 24.64
N GLU A 156 16.92 7.28 24.45
CA GLU A 156 16.14 7.49 23.23
C GLU A 156 17.06 7.79 22.04
N ILE A 157 16.69 7.23 20.89
CA ILE A 157 17.41 7.43 19.63
C ILE A 157 16.64 8.51 18.83
N ASP A 158 17.31 9.61 18.51
CA ASP A 158 16.72 10.70 17.74
C ASP A 158 16.32 10.26 16.33
N ASN A 159 15.33 10.94 15.76
CA ASN A 159 14.78 10.66 14.43
C ASN A 159 14.32 9.21 14.22
N THR A 160 13.83 8.59 15.29
CA THR A 160 13.26 7.24 15.24
C THR A 160 11.87 7.21 15.84
N SER A 161 11.11 6.18 15.48
CA SER A 161 9.83 5.89 16.12
C SER A 161 9.65 4.38 16.26
N CYS A 162 9.08 3.93 17.39
CA CYS A 162 8.89 2.52 17.66
C CYS A 162 7.50 2.21 18.19
N ILE A 163 6.92 1.13 17.70
CA ILE A 163 5.82 0.43 18.37
C ILE A 163 6.39 -0.89 18.89
N MET A 164 6.35 -1.05 20.21
CA MET A 164 6.90 -2.22 20.89
C MET A 164 5.80 -3.05 21.53
N PHE A 165 6.01 -4.38 21.53
CA PHE A 165 5.13 -5.34 22.17
C PHE A 165 5.94 -6.19 23.18
N ASN A 166 5.31 -6.50 24.30
CA ASN A 166 5.84 -7.48 25.26
C ASN A 166 5.51 -8.93 24.82
N SER A 167 6.02 -9.90 25.55
CA SER A 167 5.80 -11.34 25.30
C SER A 167 4.32 -11.79 25.34
N ARG A 168 3.41 -10.96 25.79
CA ARG A 168 1.95 -11.20 25.75
C ARG A 168 1.29 -10.52 24.55
N GLY A 169 2.06 -9.85 23.68
CA GLY A 169 1.53 -9.09 22.54
C GLY A 169 0.83 -7.78 22.94
N ILE A 170 1.07 -7.28 24.15
CA ILE A 170 0.55 -6.00 24.64
C ILE A 170 1.52 -4.91 24.24
N PRO A 171 1.04 -3.78 23.64
CA PRO A 171 1.90 -2.66 23.32
C PRO A 171 2.43 -2.01 24.60
N ILE A 172 3.71 -1.69 24.61
CA ILE A 172 4.42 -1.14 25.76
C ILE A 172 5.20 0.11 25.38
N ASP A 173 5.42 0.95 26.37
CA ASP A 173 6.29 2.12 26.27
C ASP A 173 7.77 1.74 26.47
N LYS A 174 8.65 2.75 26.45
CA LYS A 174 10.09 2.56 26.68
C LYS A 174 10.44 1.96 28.04
N ASN A 175 9.58 2.12 29.07
CA ASN A 175 9.76 1.59 30.39
C ASN A 175 9.20 0.17 30.56
N GLY A 176 8.53 -0.35 29.51
CA GLY A 176 7.88 -1.66 29.54
C GLY A 176 6.45 -1.63 30.11
N SER A 177 5.90 -0.45 30.39
CA SER A 177 4.53 -0.29 30.86
C SER A 177 3.54 -0.40 29.70
N PRO A 178 2.38 -1.04 29.88
CA PRO A 178 1.35 -1.07 28.86
C PRO A 178 0.93 0.31 28.42
N VAL A 179 0.86 0.56 27.11
CA VAL A 179 0.49 1.84 26.53
C VAL A 179 -0.52 1.64 25.41
N GLY A 180 -1.45 2.58 25.29
CA GLY A 180 -2.36 2.67 24.17
C GLY A 180 -2.12 3.96 23.39
N GLY A 181 -2.61 4.00 22.14
CA GLY A 181 -2.54 5.23 21.37
C GLY A 181 -1.20 5.46 20.69
N ASN A 182 -0.55 4.40 20.22
CA ASN A 182 0.62 4.50 19.34
C ASN A 182 0.17 4.52 17.87
N ALA A 183 0.79 5.36 17.06
CA ALA A 183 0.53 5.43 15.64
C ALA A 183 1.80 5.65 14.80
N PHE A 184 1.81 5.11 13.59
CA PHE A 184 2.71 5.49 12.52
C PHE A 184 1.93 6.24 11.44
N TYR A 185 2.54 7.25 10.86
CA TYR A 185 1.96 8.05 9.80
C TYR A 185 2.86 8.03 8.59
N LEU A 186 2.25 7.83 7.41
CA LEU A 186 2.93 7.86 6.12
C LEU A 186 2.21 8.87 5.22
N THR A 187 2.98 9.61 4.44
CA THR A 187 2.44 10.56 3.48
C THR A 187 3.21 10.54 2.17
N ASP A 188 2.52 10.86 1.09
CA ASP A 188 3.09 11.17 -0.23
C ASP A 188 3.04 12.67 -0.54
N GLY A 189 2.68 13.50 0.47
CA GLY A 189 2.48 14.95 0.33
C GLY A 189 1.06 15.36 -0.05
N THR A 190 0.21 14.43 -0.50
CA THR A 190 -1.20 14.68 -0.87
C THR A 190 -2.19 13.99 0.06
N GLY A 191 -1.87 12.78 0.46
CA GLY A 191 -2.64 11.98 1.39
C GLY A 191 -1.81 11.53 2.58
N VAL A 192 -2.48 11.14 3.65
CA VAL A 192 -1.86 10.59 4.85
C VAL A 192 -2.53 9.26 5.21
N ARG A 193 -1.72 8.27 5.52
CA ARG A 193 -2.13 6.99 6.10
C ARG A 193 -1.65 6.92 7.54
N ALA A 194 -2.53 6.49 8.44
CA ALA A 194 -2.19 6.24 9.82
C ALA A 194 -2.42 4.77 10.16
N ILE A 195 -1.44 4.16 10.79
CA ILE A 195 -1.54 2.82 11.39
C ILE A 195 -1.55 3.01 12.90
N THR A 196 -2.67 2.73 13.54
CA THR A 196 -2.85 2.95 14.98
C THR A 196 -2.90 1.62 15.73
N VAL A 197 -2.34 1.61 16.94
CA VAL A 197 -2.37 0.46 17.84
C VAL A 197 -3.01 0.88 19.16
N THR A 198 -4.09 0.22 19.54
CA THR A 198 -4.79 0.47 20.79
C THR A 198 -4.17 -0.30 21.95
N ALA A 199 -4.51 0.05 23.19
CA ALA A 199 -4.08 -0.69 24.39
C ALA A 199 -4.52 -2.18 24.38
N THR A 200 -5.63 -2.49 23.70
CA THR A 200 -6.12 -3.87 23.47
C THR A 200 -5.54 -4.52 22.21
N PRO A 201 -4.30 -4.34 21.90
CA PRO A 201 -3.46 -4.50 20.70
C PRO A 201 -4.25 -4.69 19.37
N LEU A 202 -5.24 -3.83 19.14
CA LEU A 202 -5.98 -3.77 17.89
C LEU A 202 -5.28 -2.80 16.94
N ILE A 203 -4.91 -3.30 15.76
CA ILE A 203 -4.28 -2.53 14.70
C ILE A 203 -5.39 -2.02 13.77
N ARG A 204 -5.35 -0.73 13.44
CA ARG A 204 -6.32 -0.09 12.52
C ARG A 204 -5.60 0.81 11.55
N SER A 205 -6.08 0.80 10.30
CA SER A 205 -5.63 1.71 9.26
C SER A 205 -6.64 2.83 9.05
N TRP A 206 -6.13 4.03 8.80
CA TRP A 206 -6.92 5.25 8.58
C TRP A 206 -6.36 6.00 7.39
N TRP A 207 -7.22 6.72 6.73
CA TRP A 207 -6.85 7.61 5.64
C TRP A 207 -7.40 9.01 5.84
N SER A 208 -6.64 10.01 5.44
CA SER A 208 -7.04 11.41 5.35
C SER A 208 -6.27 12.10 4.24
N SER A 209 -6.76 13.24 3.77
CA SER A 209 -6.05 14.08 2.82
C SER A 209 -6.26 15.56 3.15
N ALA A 210 -5.39 16.44 2.64
CA ALA A 210 -5.52 17.89 2.84
C ALA A 210 -6.81 18.44 2.20
N SER A 211 -7.30 17.82 1.13
CA SER A 211 -8.56 18.20 0.47
C SER A 211 -9.81 17.67 1.21
N HIS A 212 -9.66 16.63 2.02
CA HIS A 212 -10.72 16.02 2.82
C HIS A 212 -10.15 15.70 4.20
N PRO A 213 -10.07 16.67 5.12
CA PRO A 213 -9.33 16.53 6.37
C PRO A 213 -10.01 15.63 7.41
N GLY A 214 -11.04 14.88 7.04
CA GLY A 214 -11.67 13.87 7.87
C GLY A 214 -10.93 12.54 7.81
N TRP A 215 -10.73 11.91 8.98
CA TRP A 215 -10.13 10.56 9.04
C TRP A 215 -11.17 9.48 8.75
N VAL A 216 -10.91 8.68 7.75
CA VAL A 216 -11.76 7.54 7.35
C VAL A 216 -11.03 6.25 7.70
N ARG A 217 -11.71 5.38 8.44
CA ARG A 217 -11.22 4.03 8.76
C ARG A 217 -11.33 3.14 7.52
N GLN A 218 -10.31 2.34 7.29
CA GLN A 218 -10.26 1.30 6.26
C GLN A 218 -10.35 -0.11 6.84
#